data_da7b0f765f333f09d0878020a73f0646
#
_entry.id   da7b0f765f333f09d0878020a73f0646
#
_cell.length_a   1.000
_cell.length_b   1.000
_cell.length_c   1.000
_cell.angle_alpha   90.00
_cell.angle_beta   90.00
_cell.angle_gamma   90.00
#
_symmetry.space_group_name_H-M   'P 1'
#
loop_
_entity.id
_entity.type
_entity.pdbx_description
1 polymer ?
#
loop_
_entity_poly.entity_id
_entity_poly.type
_entity_poly.pdbx_seq_one_letter_code
_entity_poly.pdbx_strand_id
1 'polypeptide(L)'
;MQQAIEPLKPKLRLKEITSEASNIEFYPNISIKKYARSAAQLFYIAGVYELDNNVEMAFRSYTRYIVLLVEHLPKHPEFQKFIKEEKAEYQKMMKAVQAAFETAERLKDVLLDQLDVAYEKFMKEMKEQETSGPLEPFDMRGSMPSSTTSAIYSQHDRVSPVTGSELPDQSSFRSLTVDRTTKPTSAVLNKHSLRPVLVPNSLVQQFLEVSSVNTSRNIETCGILSGKLVQGKFIVTHVIVPKQSGTADSCLTQHEEEIFVIQDKLGLITLGWIHTHPCHSAFLSSVDMHTHCSYQLMFPEAVAIVCSPKHNEVGLFMLTPSHGLKIVGECKQIGFHPHKDDPPLFQQCDHASLTDATGLLIDLRNDP
;
A
#
# COMPACT_ATOMS: atom_id res chain seq x y z
N MET A 1 9.32 -17.43 28.54
CA MET A 1 9.46 -15.95 28.68
C MET A 1 10.22 -15.45 27.46
N GLN A 2 9.55 -14.80 26.53
CA GLN A 2 10.22 -14.07 25.44
C GLN A 2 10.83 -12.82 26.08
N GLN A 3 12.17 -12.70 26.07
CA GLN A 3 12.84 -11.46 26.44
C GLN A 3 12.35 -10.35 25.50
N ALA A 4 11.75 -9.31 26.06
CA ALA A 4 11.42 -8.12 25.30
C ALA A 4 12.73 -7.53 24.75
N ILE A 5 12.85 -7.44 23.41
CA ILE A 5 14.02 -6.87 22.75
C ILE A 5 14.00 -5.36 23.04
N GLU A 6 15.09 -4.86 23.66
CA GLU A 6 15.26 -3.44 23.93
C GLU A 6 15.17 -2.63 22.64
N PRO A 7 14.33 -1.60 22.55
CA PRO A 7 14.24 -0.77 21.36
C PRO A 7 15.51 0.05 21.17
N LEU A 8 15.83 0.38 19.93
CA LEU A 8 16.97 1.25 19.62
C LEU A 8 16.80 2.62 20.29
N LYS A 9 17.91 3.21 20.75
CA LYS A 9 17.91 4.59 21.24
C LYS A 9 17.33 5.54 20.17
N PRO A 10 16.57 6.57 20.53
CA PRO A 10 15.83 7.43 19.59
C PRO A 10 16.64 7.95 18.41
N LYS A 11 17.83 8.51 18.64
CA LYS A 11 18.72 8.98 17.58
C LYS A 11 19.21 7.87 16.64
N LEU A 12 19.43 6.66 17.16
CA LEU A 12 19.81 5.51 16.33
C LEU A 12 18.63 5.03 15.50
N ARG A 13 17.43 5.00 16.10
CA ARG A 13 16.21 4.65 15.37
C ARG A 13 15.90 5.66 14.27
N LEU A 14 16.04 6.96 14.52
CA LEU A 14 15.87 8.00 13.51
C LEU A 14 16.88 7.83 12.36
N LYS A 15 18.14 7.53 12.68
CA LYS A 15 19.18 7.24 11.66
C LYS A 15 18.82 6.01 10.81
N GLU A 16 18.31 4.95 11.43
CA GLU A 16 17.84 3.75 10.73
C GLU A 16 16.68 4.11 9.78
N ILE A 17 15.66 4.82 10.27
CA ILE A 17 14.52 5.29 9.47
C ILE A 17 14.99 6.12 8.26
N THR A 18 15.90 7.04 8.48
CA THR A 18 16.45 7.90 7.41
C THR A 18 17.24 7.07 6.38
N SER A 19 18.05 6.13 6.84
CA SER A 19 18.82 5.25 5.96
C SER A 19 17.92 4.35 5.12
N GLU A 20 16.88 3.76 5.73
CA GLU A 20 15.90 2.94 5.03
C GLU A 20 15.09 3.77 3.99
N ALA A 21 14.72 5.00 4.34
CA ALA A 21 14.02 5.90 3.43
C ALA A 21 14.89 6.36 2.26
N SER A 22 16.19 6.57 2.48
CA SER A 22 17.15 6.99 1.46
C SER A 22 17.62 5.85 0.56
N ASN A 23 17.42 4.60 0.97
CA ASN A 23 17.79 3.44 0.17
C ASN A 23 16.73 3.18 -0.91
N ILE A 24 16.91 3.79 -2.08
CA ILE A 24 16.03 3.63 -3.24
C ILE A 24 16.76 2.79 -4.29
N GLU A 25 16.13 1.69 -4.69
CA GLU A 25 16.59 0.95 -5.85
C GLU A 25 16.23 1.73 -7.12
N PHE A 26 17.25 2.01 -7.94
CA PHE A 26 17.13 2.82 -9.15
C PHE A 26 17.71 2.10 -10.34
N TYR A 27 16.89 1.84 -11.36
CA TYR A 27 17.25 1.08 -12.55
C TYR A 27 17.16 1.94 -13.80
N PRO A 28 18.28 2.20 -14.51
CA PRO A 28 18.31 3.08 -15.69
C PRO A 28 17.50 2.59 -16.90
N ASN A 29 17.07 1.34 -16.92
CA ASN A 29 16.22 0.75 -17.95
C ASN A 29 14.71 1.05 -17.75
N ILE A 30 14.31 1.53 -16.58
CA ILE A 30 12.94 2.01 -16.34
C ILE A 30 12.85 3.45 -16.83
N SER A 31 11.84 3.77 -17.67
CA SER A 31 11.66 5.10 -18.24
C SER A 31 11.67 6.22 -17.19
N ILE A 32 12.39 7.30 -17.46
CA ILE A 32 12.46 8.48 -16.60
C ILE A 32 11.08 9.07 -16.31
N LYS A 33 10.14 9.00 -17.26
CA LYS A 33 8.75 9.48 -17.06
C LYS A 33 8.04 8.67 -15.98
N LYS A 34 8.29 7.37 -15.85
CA LYS A 34 7.75 6.55 -14.75
C LYS A 34 8.30 7.02 -13.40
N TYR A 35 9.60 7.30 -13.30
CA TYR A 35 10.20 7.86 -12.08
C TYR A 35 9.62 9.23 -11.71
N ALA A 36 9.47 10.12 -12.69
CA ALA A 36 8.88 11.45 -12.48
C ALA A 36 7.46 11.36 -11.91
N ARG A 37 6.65 10.45 -12.45
CA ARG A 37 5.28 10.18 -11.99
C ARG A 37 5.22 9.61 -10.58
N SER A 38 6.06 8.64 -10.33
CA SER A 38 6.17 8.03 -9.01
C SER A 38 6.64 9.04 -7.97
N ALA A 39 7.53 9.96 -8.34
CA ALA A 39 7.89 11.08 -7.48
C ALA A 39 6.69 11.96 -7.13
N ALA A 40 5.86 12.32 -8.11
CA ALA A 40 4.63 13.09 -7.84
C ALA A 40 3.69 12.35 -6.87
N GLN A 41 3.54 11.03 -7.02
CA GLN A 41 2.75 10.21 -6.09
C GLN A 41 3.36 10.15 -4.69
N LEU A 42 4.68 9.99 -4.57
CA LEU A 42 5.38 10.01 -3.27
C LEU A 42 5.12 11.32 -2.53
N PHE A 43 5.19 12.45 -3.23
CA PHE A 43 4.92 13.76 -2.65
C PHE A 43 3.45 13.88 -2.17
N TYR A 44 2.50 13.42 -2.98
CA TYR A 44 1.09 13.40 -2.62
C TYR A 44 0.82 12.51 -1.40
N ILE A 45 1.33 11.28 -1.40
CA ILE A 45 1.18 10.32 -0.30
C ILE A 45 1.81 10.88 0.98
N ALA A 46 2.97 11.55 0.89
CA ALA A 46 3.61 12.19 2.03
C ALA A 46 2.69 13.22 2.69
N GLY A 47 2.02 14.07 1.89
CA GLY A 47 1.04 15.02 2.38
C GLY A 47 -0.18 14.37 3.04
N VAL A 48 -0.67 13.24 2.49
CA VAL A 48 -1.77 12.49 3.12
C VAL A 48 -1.34 11.93 4.49
N TYR A 49 -0.11 11.36 4.59
CA TYR A 49 0.41 10.92 5.87
C TYR A 49 0.56 12.02 6.90
N GLU A 50 0.97 13.20 6.46
CA GLU A 50 1.06 14.38 7.32
C GLU A 50 -0.31 14.77 7.87
N LEU A 51 -1.34 14.80 7.02
CA LEU A 51 -2.73 15.06 7.42
C LEU A 51 -3.28 14.00 8.39
N ASP A 52 -2.90 12.74 8.21
CA ASP A 52 -3.27 11.62 9.10
C ASP A 52 -2.42 11.59 10.39
N ASN A 53 -1.54 12.58 10.61
CA ASN A 53 -0.60 12.65 11.72
C ASN A 53 0.31 11.40 11.84
N ASN A 54 0.58 10.74 10.73
CA ASN A 54 1.53 9.64 10.63
C ASN A 54 2.92 10.18 10.28
N VAL A 55 3.58 10.73 11.32
CA VAL A 55 4.83 11.50 11.19
C VAL A 55 5.97 10.67 10.56
N GLU A 56 6.15 9.40 10.99
CA GLU A 56 7.21 8.54 10.47
C GLU A 56 7.02 8.28 8.97
N MET A 57 5.80 7.96 8.53
CA MET A 57 5.54 7.64 7.13
C MET A 57 5.56 8.88 6.24
N ALA A 58 5.11 10.03 6.74
CA ALA A 58 5.26 11.30 6.05
C ALA A 58 6.75 11.62 5.84
N PHE A 59 7.57 11.56 6.90
CA PHE A 59 9.02 11.76 6.83
C PHE A 59 9.70 10.81 5.84
N ARG A 60 9.40 9.51 5.90
CA ARG A 60 9.94 8.51 4.96
C ARG A 60 9.59 8.85 3.51
N SER A 61 8.33 9.23 3.24
CA SER A 61 7.85 9.51 1.88
C SER A 61 8.46 10.78 1.31
N TYR A 62 8.56 11.87 2.11
CA TYR A 62 9.26 13.08 1.69
C TYR A 62 10.76 12.82 1.46
N THR A 63 11.41 12.06 2.33
CA THR A 63 12.84 11.69 2.16
C THR A 63 13.05 10.91 0.87
N ARG A 64 12.21 9.90 0.57
CA ARG A 64 12.28 9.16 -0.70
C ARG A 64 12.06 10.06 -1.91
N TYR A 65 11.09 10.97 -1.85
CA TYR A 65 10.86 11.96 -2.90
C TYR A 65 12.09 12.80 -3.20
N ILE A 66 12.72 13.34 -2.15
CA ILE A 66 13.90 14.19 -2.25
C ILE A 66 15.07 13.40 -2.86
N VAL A 67 15.39 12.24 -2.31
CA VAL A 67 16.50 11.39 -2.76
C VAL A 67 16.30 10.97 -4.22
N LEU A 68 15.08 10.58 -4.59
CA LEU A 68 14.76 10.20 -5.97
C LEU A 68 15.06 11.34 -6.95
N LEU A 69 14.61 12.56 -6.65
CA LEU A 69 14.73 13.71 -7.57
C LEU A 69 16.11 14.35 -7.56
N VAL A 70 16.79 14.38 -6.43
CA VAL A 70 18.07 15.08 -6.27
C VAL A 70 19.26 14.16 -6.57
N GLU A 71 19.19 12.90 -6.14
CA GLU A 71 20.34 11.99 -6.24
C GLU A 71 20.25 11.00 -7.40
N HIS A 72 19.05 10.49 -7.71
CA HIS A 72 18.86 9.42 -8.69
C HIS A 72 18.47 9.92 -10.08
N LEU A 73 17.44 10.76 -10.17
CA LEU A 73 16.91 11.22 -11.45
C LEU A 73 17.98 11.89 -12.33
N PRO A 74 18.91 12.71 -11.82
CA PRO A 74 20.00 13.30 -12.61
C PRO A 74 20.98 12.29 -13.21
N LYS A 75 21.07 11.08 -12.66
CA LYS A 75 21.93 10.00 -13.14
C LYS A 75 21.28 9.17 -14.26
N HIS A 76 19.98 9.42 -14.56
CA HIS A 76 19.25 8.68 -15.59
C HIS A 76 19.74 9.04 -17.00
N PRO A 77 19.96 8.06 -17.92
CA PRO A 77 20.42 8.32 -19.27
C PRO A 77 19.56 9.30 -20.06
N GLU A 78 18.25 9.28 -19.84
CA GLU A 78 17.28 10.17 -20.51
C GLU A 78 17.12 11.54 -19.83
N PHE A 79 17.85 11.84 -18.75
CA PHE A 79 17.61 13.04 -17.94
C PHE A 79 17.74 14.33 -18.76
N GLN A 80 18.79 14.46 -19.59
CA GLN A 80 19.00 15.66 -20.40
C GLN A 80 17.90 15.86 -21.46
N LYS A 81 17.36 14.77 -21.98
CA LYS A 81 16.21 14.80 -22.90
C LYS A 81 14.94 15.23 -22.14
N PHE A 82 14.69 14.60 -21.00
CA PHE A 82 13.53 14.86 -20.15
C PHE A 82 13.42 16.33 -19.76
N ILE A 83 14.48 16.95 -19.23
CA ILE A 83 14.45 18.37 -18.81
C ILE A 83 14.26 19.35 -19.98
N LYS A 84 14.56 18.94 -21.22
CA LYS A 84 14.30 19.76 -22.42
C LYS A 84 12.86 19.63 -22.89
N GLU A 85 12.33 18.40 -22.95
CA GLU A 85 10.99 18.09 -23.44
C GLU A 85 9.91 18.44 -22.41
N GLU A 86 10.15 18.14 -21.12
CA GLU A 86 9.19 18.30 -20.03
C GLU A 86 9.62 19.40 -19.03
N LYS A 87 10.13 20.51 -19.55
CA LYS A 87 10.71 21.61 -18.73
C LYS A 87 9.78 22.12 -17.64
N ALA A 88 8.50 22.31 -17.97
CA ALA A 88 7.51 22.82 -17.02
C ALA A 88 7.26 21.84 -15.86
N GLU A 89 7.17 20.54 -16.18
CA GLU A 89 7.00 19.47 -15.19
C GLU A 89 8.22 19.39 -14.28
N TYR A 90 9.42 19.36 -14.84
CA TYR A 90 10.66 19.36 -14.07
C TYR A 90 10.77 20.57 -13.13
N GLN A 91 10.41 21.78 -13.59
CA GLN A 91 10.41 22.97 -12.74
C GLN A 91 9.38 22.88 -11.59
N LYS A 92 8.18 22.33 -11.85
CA LYS A 92 7.17 22.07 -10.84
C LYS A 92 7.70 21.09 -9.77
N MET A 93 8.35 19.99 -10.21
CA MET A 93 8.96 19.01 -9.33
C MET A 93 10.07 19.62 -8.46
N MET A 94 10.97 20.41 -9.03
CA MET A 94 12.07 21.05 -8.28
C MET A 94 11.57 22.08 -7.27
N LYS A 95 10.49 22.79 -7.58
CA LYS A 95 9.84 23.68 -6.62
C LYS A 95 9.22 22.90 -5.45
N ALA A 96 8.61 21.76 -5.73
CA ALA A 96 8.07 20.86 -4.70
C ALA A 96 9.18 20.22 -3.84
N VAL A 97 10.38 19.96 -4.40
CA VAL A 97 11.54 19.48 -3.64
C VAL A 97 11.91 20.44 -2.51
N GLN A 98 11.91 21.74 -2.75
CA GLN A 98 12.22 22.72 -1.70
C GLN A 98 11.20 22.64 -0.56
N ALA A 99 9.90 22.61 -0.87
CA ALA A 99 8.85 22.45 0.13
C ALA A 99 8.96 21.11 0.89
N ALA A 100 9.34 20.04 0.18
CA ALA A 100 9.57 18.74 0.78
C ALA A 100 10.72 18.74 1.79
N PHE A 101 11.83 19.45 1.50
CA PHE A 101 12.95 19.59 2.43
C PHE A 101 12.52 20.27 3.72
N GLU A 102 11.85 21.43 3.62
CA GLU A 102 11.39 22.19 4.77
C GLU A 102 10.44 21.35 5.65
N THR A 103 9.53 20.62 5.00
CA THR A 103 8.59 19.72 5.69
C THR A 103 9.30 18.52 6.33
N ALA A 104 10.23 17.88 5.62
CA ALA A 104 10.98 16.73 6.14
C ALA A 104 11.82 17.10 7.38
N GLU A 105 12.49 18.27 7.39
CA GLU A 105 13.24 18.74 8.56
C GLU A 105 12.31 18.95 9.77
N ARG A 106 11.18 19.60 9.58
CA ARG A 106 10.18 19.77 10.64
C ARG A 106 9.65 18.43 11.16
N LEU A 107 9.32 17.49 10.27
CA LEU A 107 8.83 16.16 10.63
C LEU A 107 9.89 15.35 11.36
N LYS A 108 11.15 15.52 11.02
CA LYS A 108 12.30 14.86 11.67
C LYS A 108 12.39 15.21 13.16
N ASP A 109 12.23 16.51 13.49
CA ASP A 109 12.24 16.97 14.87
C ASP A 109 11.05 16.39 15.65
N VAL A 110 9.84 16.47 15.08
CA VAL A 110 8.64 15.88 15.70
C VAL A 110 8.77 14.37 15.88
N LEU A 111 9.37 13.67 14.90
CA LEU A 111 9.62 12.23 14.97
C LEU A 111 10.61 11.88 16.08
N LEU A 112 11.68 12.67 16.24
CA LEU A 112 12.65 12.46 17.31
C LEU A 112 11.98 12.59 18.68
N ASP A 113 11.17 13.62 18.89
CA ASP A 113 10.42 13.81 20.13
C ASP A 113 9.47 12.62 20.42
N GLN A 114 8.78 12.12 19.38
CA GLN A 114 7.91 10.93 19.54
C GLN A 114 8.70 9.67 19.91
N LEU A 115 9.88 9.49 19.33
CA LEU A 115 10.77 8.37 19.62
C LEU A 115 11.34 8.46 21.06
N ASP A 116 11.71 9.68 21.51
CA ASP A 116 12.18 9.92 22.88
C ASP A 116 11.09 9.56 23.90
N VAL A 117 9.86 10.04 23.72
CA VAL A 117 8.73 9.72 24.59
C VAL A 117 8.43 8.21 24.61
N ALA A 118 8.48 7.55 23.46
CA ALA A 118 8.24 6.11 23.38
C ALA A 118 9.34 5.30 24.08
N TYR A 119 10.59 5.72 23.95
CA TYR A 119 11.74 5.09 24.59
C TYR A 119 11.70 5.26 26.10
N GLU A 120 11.42 6.46 26.61
CA GLU A 120 11.28 6.73 28.04
C GLU A 120 10.15 5.90 28.67
N LYS A 121 9.01 5.78 27.98
CA LYS A 121 7.90 4.95 28.42
C LYS A 121 8.31 3.48 28.53
N PHE A 122 9.00 2.94 27.53
CA PHE A 122 9.50 1.57 27.55
C PHE A 122 10.47 1.34 28.72
N MET A 123 11.42 2.25 28.92
CA MET A 123 12.40 2.15 30.02
C MET A 123 11.74 2.21 31.40
N LYS A 124 10.64 2.96 31.53
CA LYS A 124 9.85 3.01 32.77
C LYS A 124 9.13 1.69 33.03
N GLU A 125 8.46 1.14 32.02
CA GLU A 125 7.76 -0.16 32.10
C GLU A 125 8.71 -1.31 32.46
N MET A 126 9.92 -1.32 31.89
CA MET A 126 10.96 -2.31 32.21
C MET A 126 11.42 -2.22 33.68
N LYS A 127 11.64 -1.01 34.20
CA LYS A 127 12.01 -0.80 35.62
C LYS A 127 10.90 -1.24 36.57
N GLU A 128 9.65 -0.99 36.21
CA GLU A 128 8.49 -1.43 37.03
C GLU A 128 8.37 -2.96 37.05
N GLN A 129 8.70 -3.65 35.96
CA GLN A 129 8.74 -5.12 35.91
C GLN A 129 9.90 -5.73 36.72
N GLU A 130 11.06 -5.07 36.75
CA GLU A 130 12.22 -5.52 37.54
C GLU A 130 11.97 -5.34 39.05
N THR A 131 11.20 -4.34 39.44
CA THR A 131 10.88 -4.06 40.86
C THR A 131 9.73 -4.89 41.43
N SER A 132 8.87 -5.47 40.59
CA SER A 132 7.90 -6.48 40.97
C SER A 132 8.57 -7.85 41.03
N GLY A 133 9.24 -8.14 42.14
CA GLY A 133 9.99 -9.37 42.43
C GLY A 133 9.15 -10.64 42.31
N PRO A 134 9.80 -11.85 42.35
CA PRO A 134 9.11 -13.11 42.16
C PRO A 134 8.02 -13.28 43.20
N LEU A 135 6.80 -13.61 42.76
CA LEU A 135 5.71 -14.08 43.62
C LEU A 135 6.25 -15.19 44.52
N GLU A 136 6.13 -15.04 45.82
CA GLU A 136 6.46 -16.08 46.78
C GLU A 136 5.81 -17.42 46.39
N PRO A 137 6.47 -18.57 46.61
CA PRO A 137 5.89 -19.86 46.25
C PRO A 137 4.64 -20.07 47.11
N PHE A 138 3.50 -20.24 46.45
CA PHE A 138 2.22 -20.59 47.04
C PHE A 138 2.36 -21.95 47.77
N ASP A 139 2.32 -21.93 49.10
CA ASP A 139 2.40 -23.11 49.95
C ASP A 139 1.12 -23.96 49.79
N MET A 140 1.25 -25.04 49.07
CA MET A 140 0.20 -26.05 48.84
C MET A 140 0.05 -26.97 50.05
N ARG A 141 -0.31 -26.44 51.25
CA ARG A 141 -0.77 -27.24 52.38
C ARG A 141 -2.01 -26.64 52.97
N GLY A 142 -3.14 -27.12 52.56
CA GLY A 142 -4.43 -26.74 53.15
C GLY A 142 -5.63 -27.35 52.48
N SER A 143 -5.91 -28.62 52.80
CA SER A 143 -7.23 -29.30 52.85
C SER A 143 -8.29 -28.99 51.78
N MET A 144 -8.62 -30.02 51.04
CA MET A 144 -9.94 -30.22 50.42
C MET A 144 -11.08 -30.27 51.43
N PRO A 145 -12.27 -29.85 51.01
CA PRO A 145 -13.44 -30.71 51.19
C PRO A 145 -14.21 -30.93 49.86
N SER A 146 -14.71 -32.12 49.80
CA SER A 146 -15.44 -32.85 48.77
C SER A 146 -16.80 -32.27 48.44
N SER A 147 -17.18 -32.51 47.15
CA SER A 147 -18.50 -32.89 46.63
C SER A 147 -19.70 -31.97 46.77
N THR A 148 -20.35 -31.60 45.72
CA THR A 148 -21.57 -32.26 45.20
C THR A 148 -22.07 -31.66 43.90
N THR A 149 -22.42 -32.53 43.01
CA THR A 149 -23.26 -32.46 41.81
C THR A 149 -24.47 -31.54 41.89
N SER A 150 -24.80 -30.83 40.83
CA SER A 150 -26.05 -31.10 40.06
C SER A 150 -26.22 -30.15 38.86
N ALA A 151 -26.56 -30.73 37.76
CA ALA A 151 -27.09 -30.18 36.55
C ALA A 151 -28.39 -29.38 36.78
N ILE A 152 -28.78 -28.53 35.82
CA ILE A 152 -30.09 -28.53 35.16
C ILE A 152 -30.11 -27.45 34.02
N TYR A 153 -30.40 -27.89 32.89
CA TYR A 153 -31.03 -27.47 31.65
C TYR A 153 -32.00 -26.30 31.62
N SER A 154 -32.02 -25.64 30.45
CA SER A 154 -33.22 -25.19 29.68
C SER A 154 -33.86 -23.86 30.07
N GLN A 155 -34.30 -22.97 29.24
CA GLN A 155 -35.06 -22.98 27.99
C GLN A 155 -35.35 -21.52 27.56
N HIS A 156 -35.37 -21.32 26.24
CA HIS A 156 -36.29 -20.53 25.43
C HIS A 156 -37.20 -19.45 26.05
N ASP A 157 -37.26 -18.25 25.44
CA ASP A 157 -38.42 -17.86 24.60
C ASP A 157 -38.27 -16.44 24.00
N ARG A 158 -38.49 -16.37 22.69
CA ARG A 158 -39.39 -15.59 21.81
C ARG A 158 -39.38 -14.04 21.84
N VAL A 159 -38.94 -13.54 20.72
CA VAL A 159 -39.52 -12.72 19.64
C VAL A 159 -40.88 -12.00 19.95
N SER A 160 -40.95 -10.68 19.73
CA SER A 160 -41.86 -10.06 18.77
C SER A 160 -41.64 -8.53 18.66
N PRO A 161 -42.08 -7.93 17.52
CA PRO A 161 -41.59 -6.65 17.02
C PRO A 161 -42.55 -5.49 17.34
N VAL A 162 -41.99 -4.25 17.34
CA VAL A 162 -42.84 -3.05 17.30
C VAL A 162 -42.38 -2.13 16.19
N THR A 163 -43.27 -1.92 15.27
CA THR A 163 -43.36 -0.87 14.26
C THR A 163 -43.47 0.52 14.86
N GLY A 164 -42.90 1.53 14.24
CA GLY A 164 -43.18 2.93 14.54
C GLY A 164 -42.23 3.90 13.89
N SER A 165 -42.64 4.47 12.77
CA SER A 165 -42.12 5.66 12.12
C SER A 165 -42.11 6.86 13.06
N GLU A 166 -41.02 7.67 12.99
CA GLU A 166 -41.11 9.13 13.03
C GLU A 166 -39.66 9.72 12.91
N LEU A 167 -39.51 10.65 11.97
CA LEU A 167 -38.34 11.53 11.82
C LEU A 167 -38.47 12.65 12.86
N PRO A 168 -37.38 13.08 13.48
CA PRO A 168 -37.29 14.43 14.00
C PRO A 168 -36.08 15.21 13.44
N ASP A 169 -36.42 16.33 12.91
CA ASP A 169 -35.91 17.72 13.04
C ASP A 169 -34.41 17.96 13.27
N GLN A 170 -33.91 18.77 12.34
CA GLN A 170 -32.61 19.42 12.38
C GLN A 170 -32.60 20.55 13.43
N SER A 171 -31.88 20.37 14.52
CA SER A 171 -31.18 21.47 15.22
C SER A 171 -30.59 20.99 16.56
N SER A 172 -29.30 20.68 16.58
CA SER A 172 -28.43 20.97 17.72
C SER A 172 -27.03 20.44 17.47
N PHE A 173 -26.12 21.30 17.06
CA PHE A 173 -24.69 21.06 17.17
C PHE A 173 -24.33 20.93 18.65
N ARG A 174 -24.24 19.69 19.15
CA ARG A 174 -23.58 19.41 20.41
C ARG A 174 -22.18 18.92 20.13
N SER A 175 -21.23 19.65 20.67
CA SER A 175 -19.82 19.32 20.82
C SER A 175 -19.62 17.83 21.07
N LEU A 176 -19.10 17.11 20.07
CA LEU A 176 -18.59 15.75 20.21
C LEU A 176 -17.26 15.82 20.96
N THR A 177 -17.30 15.57 22.25
CA THR A 177 -16.08 15.23 23.01
C THR A 177 -15.56 13.91 22.47
N VAL A 178 -14.43 13.96 21.78
CA VAL A 178 -13.72 12.77 21.31
C VAL A 178 -13.22 12.01 22.55
N ASP A 179 -13.79 10.83 22.75
CA ASP A 179 -13.31 9.90 23.76
C ASP A 179 -11.91 9.40 23.38
N ARG A 180 -10.89 9.90 24.09
CA ARG A 180 -9.47 9.58 23.89
C ARG A 180 -9.04 8.27 24.56
N THR A 181 -9.93 7.49 25.10
CA THR A 181 -9.59 6.25 25.83
C THR A 181 -9.46 5.02 24.93
N THR A 182 -9.89 5.08 23.67
CA THR A 182 -9.67 4.01 22.68
C THR A 182 -8.59 4.40 21.68
N LYS A 183 -7.35 4.63 22.15
CA LYS A 183 -6.21 4.54 21.25
C LYS A 183 -6.05 3.09 20.87
N PRO A 184 -6.03 2.73 19.55
CA PRO A 184 -5.55 1.41 19.18
C PRO A 184 -4.12 1.31 19.71
N THR A 185 -3.90 0.28 20.53
CA THR A 185 -2.57 -0.14 20.99
C THR A 185 -1.67 -0.12 19.76
N SER A 186 -0.58 0.64 19.81
CA SER A 186 0.47 0.61 18.80
C SER A 186 0.94 -0.84 18.71
N ALA A 187 0.33 -1.60 17.80
CA ALA A 187 0.87 -2.89 17.42
C ALA A 187 2.30 -2.58 16.98
N VAL A 188 3.25 -3.22 17.60
CA VAL A 188 4.65 -3.25 17.19
C VAL A 188 4.60 -3.55 15.70
N LEU A 189 4.77 -2.52 14.88
CA LEU A 189 4.80 -2.64 13.43
C LEU A 189 5.97 -3.56 13.14
N ASN A 190 5.66 -4.80 12.80
CA ASN A 190 6.64 -5.72 12.27
C ASN A 190 7.36 -4.99 11.14
N LYS A 191 8.68 -5.03 11.14
CA LYS A 191 9.63 -4.33 10.28
C LYS A 191 9.36 -4.42 8.78
N HIS A 192 8.28 -5.14 8.35
CA HIS A 192 7.92 -5.43 6.96
C HIS A 192 6.41 -5.59 6.71
N SER A 193 5.51 -5.13 7.58
CA SER A 193 4.09 -5.28 7.28
C SER A 193 3.62 -4.20 6.30
N LEU A 194 3.35 -4.63 5.06
CA LEU A 194 2.67 -3.82 4.05
C LEU A 194 1.26 -3.46 4.56
N ARG A 195 0.75 -2.29 4.15
CA ARG A 195 -0.61 -1.91 4.49
C ARG A 195 -1.62 -2.69 3.70
N PRO A 196 -2.81 -2.93 4.28
CA PRO A 196 -3.89 -3.57 3.55
C PRO A 196 -4.28 -2.77 2.31
N VAL A 197 -4.43 -3.47 1.18
CA VAL A 197 -5.00 -2.97 -0.07
C VAL A 197 -6.34 -3.66 -0.28
N LEU A 198 -7.42 -2.88 -0.27
CA LEU A 198 -8.79 -3.38 -0.44
C LEU A 198 -9.25 -3.13 -1.86
N VAL A 199 -9.60 -4.19 -2.58
CA VAL A 199 -10.03 -4.12 -3.97
C VAL A 199 -11.51 -4.54 -4.08
N PRO A 200 -12.40 -3.65 -4.54
CA PRO A 200 -13.79 -4.03 -4.79
C PRO A 200 -13.91 -5.12 -5.85
N ASN A 201 -14.56 -6.23 -5.52
CA ASN A 201 -14.83 -7.31 -6.48
C ASN A 201 -15.67 -6.80 -7.67
N SER A 202 -16.56 -5.83 -7.43
CA SER A 202 -17.32 -5.16 -8.48
C SER A 202 -16.47 -4.51 -9.56
N LEU A 203 -15.27 -3.99 -9.21
CA LEU A 203 -14.33 -3.43 -10.19
C LEU A 203 -13.70 -4.52 -11.07
N VAL A 204 -13.40 -5.68 -10.50
CA VAL A 204 -12.89 -6.83 -11.26
C VAL A 204 -13.95 -7.31 -12.26
N GLN A 205 -15.22 -7.38 -11.84
CA GLN A 205 -16.33 -7.76 -12.73
C GLN A 205 -16.54 -6.75 -13.85
N GLN A 206 -16.60 -5.45 -13.55
CA GLN A 206 -16.69 -4.39 -14.56
C GLN A 206 -15.52 -4.44 -15.55
N PHE A 207 -14.29 -4.70 -15.05
CA PHE A 207 -13.12 -4.83 -15.90
C PHE A 207 -13.21 -6.03 -16.85
N LEU A 208 -13.69 -7.18 -16.38
CA LEU A 208 -13.92 -8.35 -17.22
C LEU A 208 -14.99 -8.10 -18.28
N GLU A 209 -16.06 -7.36 -17.96
CA GLU A 209 -17.09 -6.98 -18.91
C GLU A 209 -16.54 -6.12 -20.05
N VAL A 210 -15.82 -5.04 -19.72
CA VAL A 210 -15.25 -4.13 -20.75
C VAL A 210 -14.10 -4.76 -21.54
N SER A 211 -13.47 -5.81 -21.00
CA SER A 211 -12.41 -6.57 -21.65
C SER A 211 -12.94 -7.71 -22.53
N SER A 212 -14.22 -8.04 -22.46
CA SER A 212 -14.81 -9.25 -23.06
C SER A 212 -14.58 -9.36 -24.57
N VAL A 213 -14.67 -8.24 -25.30
CA VAL A 213 -14.44 -8.19 -26.76
C VAL A 213 -12.98 -8.55 -27.11
N ASN A 214 -12.01 -8.02 -26.37
CA ASN A 214 -10.59 -8.35 -26.57
C ASN A 214 -10.32 -9.79 -26.15
N THR A 215 -10.86 -10.21 -25.00
CA THR A 215 -10.73 -11.58 -24.51
C THR A 215 -11.22 -12.61 -25.53
N SER A 216 -12.37 -12.35 -26.17
CA SER A 216 -12.91 -13.25 -27.22
C SER A 216 -12.03 -13.35 -28.47
N ARG A 217 -11.17 -12.35 -28.69
CA ARG A 217 -10.18 -12.29 -29.78
C ARG A 217 -8.80 -12.77 -29.37
N ASN A 218 -8.66 -13.32 -28.14
CA ASN A 218 -7.38 -13.67 -27.55
C ASN A 218 -6.40 -12.49 -27.46
N ILE A 219 -6.90 -11.32 -27.04
CA ILE A 219 -6.12 -10.09 -26.87
C ILE A 219 -6.21 -9.69 -25.39
N GLU A 220 -5.06 -9.44 -24.79
CA GLU A 220 -5.00 -8.92 -23.43
C GLU A 220 -5.51 -7.49 -23.33
N THR A 221 -6.10 -7.18 -22.20
CA THR A 221 -6.54 -5.82 -21.81
C THR A 221 -5.94 -5.48 -20.46
N CYS A 222 -5.51 -4.24 -20.27
CA CYS A 222 -5.03 -3.76 -19.00
C CYS A 222 -5.79 -2.52 -18.51
N GLY A 223 -5.74 -2.31 -17.19
CA GLY A 223 -6.29 -1.16 -16.49
C GLY A 223 -5.42 -0.78 -15.29
N ILE A 224 -5.51 0.47 -14.87
CA ILE A 224 -4.76 1.01 -13.73
C ILE A 224 -5.66 1.03 -12.49
N LEU A 225 -5.20 0.39 -11.42
CA LEU A 225 -5.85 0.43 -10.11
C LEU A 225 -5.55 1.77 -9.47
N SER A 226 -6.58 2.55 -9.20
CA SER A 226 -6.46 3.87 -8.59
C SER A 226 -7.34 3.97 -7.35
N GLY A 227 -6.84 4.66 -6.32
CA GLY A 227 -7.56 4.71 -5.05
C GLY A 227 -7.03 5.75 -4.09
N LYS A 228 -7.37 5.58 -2.83
CA LYS A 228 -7.03 6.52 -1.75
C LYS A 228 -6.50 5.78 -0.53
N LEU A 229 -5.69 6.47 0.27
CA LEU A 229 -5.35 6.04 1.62
C LEU A 229 -6.44 6.54 2.56
N VAL A 230 -7.06 5.62 3.31
CA VAL A 230 -8.12 5.91 4.27
C VAL A 230 -7.85 5.10 5.54
N GLN A 231 -7.68 5.76 6.67
CA GLN A 231 -7.46 5.12 7.97
C GLN A 231 -6.36 4.04 7.94
N GLY A 232 -5.23 4.33 7.28
CA GLY A 232 -4.09 3.42 7.20
C GLY A 232 -4.26 2.23 6.23
N LYS A 233 -5.32 2.18 5.43
CA LYS A 233 -5.58 1.17 4.40
C LYS A 233 -5.68 1.82 3.03
N PHE A 234 -5.16 1.18 2.01
CA PHE A 234 -5.38 1.59 0.63
C PHE A 234 -6.67 1.00 0.12
N ILE A 235 -7.56 1.85 -0.39
CA ILE A 235 -8.84 1.45 -0.96
C ILE A 235 -8.81 1.75 -2.45
N VAL A 236 -8.86 0.72 -3.29
CA VAL A 236 -9.06 0.89 -4.73
C VAL A 236 -10.49 1.35 -4.94
N THR A 237 -10.65 2.53 -5.53
CA THR A 237 -11.97 3.12 -5.81
C THR A 237 -12.27 3.20 -7.29
N HIS A 238 -11.22 3.14 -8.13
CA HIS A 238 -11.34 3.26 -9.58
C HIS A 238 -10.45 2.24 -10.30
N VAL A 239 -10.92 1.74 -11.43
CA VAL A 239 -10.11 1.15 -12.49
C VAL A 239 -10.16 2.08 -13.69
N ILE A 240 -9.01 2.55 -14.15
CA ILE A 240 -8.91 3.38 -15.35
C ILE A 240 -8.35 2.50 -16.46
N VAL A 241 -9.14 2.26 -17.51
CA VAL A 241 -8.74 1.50 -18.71
C VAL A 241 -8.20 2.49 -19.73
N PRO A 242 -6.88 2.58 -19.94
CA PRO A 242 -6.28 3.56 -20.86
C PRO A 242 -6.44 3.14 -22.32
N LYS A 243 -6.16 4.07 -23.23
CA LYS A 243 -5.85 3.73 -24.63
C LYS A 243 -4.66 2.77 -24.63
N GLN A 244 -4.75 1.68 -25.36
CA GLN A 244 -3.79 0.59 -25.29
C GLN A 244 -3.76 -0.24 -26.56
N SER A 245 -2.65 -0.93 -26.80
CA SER A 245 -2.53 -1.99 -27.80
C SER A 245 -2.24 -3.30 -27.09
N GLY A 246 -2.99 -4.36 -27.41
CA GLY A 246 -2.82 -5.69 -26.83
C GLY A 246 -2.46 -6.74 -27.87
N THR A 247 -1.78 -7.78 -27.43
CA THR A 247 -1.53 -9.04 -28.12
C THR A 247 -2.10 -10.20 -27.31
N ALA A 248 -1.80 -11.44 -27.69
CA ALA A 248 -2.21 -12.61 -26.91
C ALA A 248 -1.46 -12.74 -25.57
N ASP A 249 -0.29 -12.11 -25.43
CA ASP A 249 0.66 -12.33 -24.34
C ASP A 249 1.16 -11.00 -23.70
N SER A 250 0.60 -9.87 -24.10
CA SER A 250 0.98 -8.57 -23.54
C SER A 250 -0.02 -7.47 -23.85
N CYS A 251 -0.06 -6.44 -23.02
CA CYS A 251 -0.72 -5.17 -23.34
C CYS A 251 0.18 -3.98 -23.04
N LEU A 252 0.13 -2.96 -23.89
CA LEU A 252 0.91 -1.74 -23.80
C LEU A 252 -0.01 -0.53 -23.69
N THR A 253 0.10 0.21 -22.60
CA THR A 253 -0.62 1.46 -22.38
C THR A 253 -0.15 2.56 -23.33
N GLN A 254 -1.09 3.37 -23.81
CA GLN A 254 -0.84 4.54 -24.62
C GLN A 254 -1.49 5.76 -23.95
N HIS A 255 -1.01 6.96 -24.25
CA HIS A 255 -1.55 8.20 -23.70
C HIS A 255 -1.68 8.18 -22.16
N GLU A 256 -0.62 7.69 -21.50
CA GLU A 256 -0.64 7.56 -20.04
C GLU A 256 -0.85 8.91 -19.31
N GLU A 257 -0.60 10.04 -19.99
CA GLU A 257 -0.89 11.40 -19.49
C GLU A 257 -2.37 11.60 -19.16
N GLU A 258 -3.29 10.96 -19.89
CA GLU A 258 -4.74 11.04 -19.64
C GLU A 258 -5.11 10.42 -18.27
N ILE A 259 -4.41 9.35 -17.88
CA ILE A 259 -4.59 8.71 -16.58
C ILE A 259 -4.28 9.69 -15.45
N PHE A 260 -3.19 10.46 -15.60
CA PHE A 260 -2.79 11.42 -14.55
C PHE A 260 -3.74 12.57 -14.40
N VAL A 261 -4.26 13.10 -15.51
CA VAL A 261 -5.27 14.16 -15.48
C VAL A 261 -6.47 13.71 -14.65
N ILE A 262 -6.90 12.45 -14.83
CA ILE A 262 -8.02 11.89 -14.05
C ILE A 262 -7.64 11.69 -12.60
N GLN A 263 -6.47 11.10 -12.34
CA GLN A 263 -6.00 10.85 -10.98
C GLN A 263 -5.82 12.15 -10.20
N ASP A 264 -5.22 13.17 -10.80
CA ASP A 264 -5.04 14.50 -10.18
C ASP A 264 -6.39 15.15 -9.89
N LYS A 265 -7.30 15.15 -10.86
CA LYS A 265 -8.65 15.72 -10.70
C LYS A 265 -9.46 15.06 -9.58
N LEU A 266 -9.31 13.75 -9.39
CA LEU A 266 -10.08 12.97 -8.40
C LEU A 266 -9.31 12.77 -7.09
N GLY A 267 -8.07 13.23 -6.99
CA GLY A 267 -7.18 13.01 -5.84
C GLY A 267 -6.92 11.51 -5.62
N LEU A 268 -6.56 10.80 -6.69
CA LEU A 268 -6.29 9.36 -6.65
C LEU A 268 -4.79 9.08 -6.77
N ILE A 269 -4.36 7.98 -6.17
CA ILE A 269 -3.02 7.41 -6.32
C ILE A 269 -3.09 6.09 -7.07
N THR A 270 -2.03 5.75 -7.80
CA THR A 270 -1.89 4.43 -8.41
C THR A 270 -1.57 3.40 -7.33
N LEU A 271 -2.39 2.35 -7.26
CA LEU A 271 -2.22 1.24 -6.32
C LEU A 271 -1.77 -0.05 -7.00
N GLY A 272 -1.57 -0.01 -8.31
CA GLY A 272 -1.17 -1.13 -9.13
C GLY A 272 -1.90 -1.18 -10.47
N TRP A 273 -2.05 -2.36 -11.02
CA TRP A 273 -2.68 -2.57 -12.31
C TRP A 273 -3.43 -3.91 -12.37
N ILE A 274 -4.34 -4.02 -13.32
CA ILE A 274 -5.14 -5.20 -13.60
C ILE A 274 -5.03 -5.55 -15.08
N HIS A 275 -4.94 -6.82 -15.43
CA HIS A 275 -4.97 -7.25 -16.83
C HIS A 275 -5.63 -8.63 -16.99
N THR A 276 -5.97 -8.94 -18.26
CA THR A 276 -6.55 -10.24 -18.61
C THR A 276 -5.52 -11.16 -19.21
N HIS A 277 -5.58 -12.46 -18.85
CA HIS A 277 -4.98 -13.58 -19.57
C HIS A 277 -6.09 -14.35 -20.29
N PRO A 278 -6.39 -14.09 -21.56
CA PRO A 278 -7.52 -14.70 -22.25
C PRO A 278 -7.47 -16.24 -22.30
N CYS A 279 -6.27 -16.82 -22.45
CA CYS A 279 -6.07 -18.26 -22.62
C CYS A 279 -5.23 -18.92 -21.55
N HIS A 280 -4.48 -18.18 -20.76
CA HIS A 280 -3.58 -18.71 -19.73
C HIS A 280 -4.23 -18.62 -18.33
N SER A 281 -3.70 -19.39 -17.36
CA SER A 281 -4.04 -19.29 -15.95
C SER A 281 -3.59 -17.95 -15.35
N ALA A 282 -3.97 -17.67 -14.11
CA ALA A 282 -3.55 -16.46 -13.41
C ALA A 282 -2.13 -16.63 -12.83
N PHE A 283 -1.14 -15.95 -13.43
CA PHE A 283 0.26 -15.87 -12.99
C PHE A 283 0.88 -14.56 -13.53
N LEU A 284 2.12 -14.25 -13.19
CA LEU A 284 2.86 -13.16 -13.83
C LEU A 284 3.86 -13.72 -14.86
N SER A 285 3.68 -13.36 -16.15
CA SER A 285 4.68 -13.60 -17.18
C SER A 285 5.94 -12.77 -16.94
N SER A 286 7.01 -13.03 -17.70
CA SER A 286 8.21 -12.18 -17.61
C SER A 286 7.93 -10.72 -17.97
N VAL A 287 7.06 -10.47 -18.94
CA VAL A 287 6.64 -9.12 -19.32
C VAL A 287 5.85 -8.45 -18.20
N ASP A 288 4.96 -9.20 -17.56
CA ASP A 288 4.18 -8.70 -16.40
C ASP A 288 5.07 -8.39 -15.22
N MET A 289 6.05 -9.25 -14.92
CA MET A 289 7.02 -9.01 -13.86
C MET A 289 7.80 -7.71 -14.10
N HIS A 290 8.28 -7.45 -15.32
CA HIS A 290 8.95 -6.20 -15.66
C HIS A 290 8.02 -4.98 -15.53
N THR A 291 6.78 -5.12 -15.96
CA THR A 291 5.77 -4.07 -15.83
C THR A 291 5.52 -3.77 -14.35
N HIS A 292 5.25 -4.82 -13.56
CA HIS A 292 4.92 -4.69 -12.14
C HIS A 292 6.11 -4.19 -11.30
N CYS A 293 7.33 -4.57 -11.64
CA CYS A 293 8.55 -4.10 -10.99
C CYS A 293 8.57 -2.57 -10.88
N SER A 294 8.20 -1.87 -11.95
CA SER A 294 8.17 -0.42 -11.97
C SER A 294 7.14 0.18 -11.00
N TYR A 295 6.01 -0.50 -10.76
CA TYR A 295 5.01 -0.08 -9.78
C TYR A 295 5.49 -0.36 -8.35
N GLN A 296 5.97 -1.57 -8.09
CA GLN A 296 6.32 -2.01 -6.74
C GLN A 296 7.58 -1.34 -6.19
N LEU A 297 8.57 -1.02 -7.02
CA LEU A 297 9.75 -0.25 -6.60
C LEU A 297 9.37 1.11 -6.01
N MET A 298 8.36 1.74 -6.58
CA MET A 298 7.92 3.07 -6.15
C MET A 298 6.87 3.03 -5.04
N PHE A 299 6.08 1.97 -5.02
CA PHE A 299 4.98 1.76 -4.08
C PHE A 299 4.98 0.30 -3.64
N PRO A 300 5.59 -0.01 -2.47
CA PRO A 300 5.78 -1.39 -2.02
C PRO A 300 4.49 -2.21 -1.91
N GLU A 301 3.35 -1.56 -1.65
CA GLU A 301 2.04 -2.18 -1.58
C GLU A 301 1.36 -2.35 -2.96
N ALA A 302 2.04 -2.03 -4.06
CA ALA A 302 1.46 -2.20 -5.40
C ALA A 302 1.00 -3.64 -5.66
N VAL A 303 -0.16 -3.77 -6.30
CA VAL A 303 -0.78 -5.06 -6.62
C VAL A 303 -0.90 -5.23 -8.13
N ALA A 304 -0.51 -6.40 -8.64
CA ALA A 304 -0.83 -6.85 -9.99
C ALA A 304 -2.01 -7.81 -9.93
N ILE A 305 -3.14 -7.45 -10.53
CA ILE A 305 -4.30 -8.35 -10.64
C ILE A 305 -4.29 -8.99 -12.02
N VAL A 306 -4.33 -10.33 -12.05
CA VAL A 306 -4.43 -11.12 -13.27
C VAL A 306 -5.79 -11.80 -13.30
N CYS A 307 -6.58 -11.49 -14.31
CA CYS A 307 -7.88 -12.10 -14.55
C CYS A 307 -7.75 -13.15 -15.68
N SER A 308 -8.04 -14.39 -15.38
CA SER A 308 -8.04 -15.51 -16.33
C SER A 308 -9.47 -16.02 -16.55
N PRO A 309 -10.24 -15.45 -17.51
CA PRO A 309 -11.64 -15.82 -17.72
C PRO A 309 -11.83 -17.28 -18.11
N LYS A 310 -10.91 -17.82 -18.91
CA LYS A 310 -10.96 -19.24 -19.34
C LYS A 310 -10.84 -20.22 -18.19
N HIS A 311 -10.09 -19.88 -17.17
CA HIS A 311 -9.86 -20.74 -15.99
C HIS A 311 -10.73 -20.32 -14.80
N ASN A 312 -11.52 -19.26 -14.93
CA ASN A 312 -12.31 -18.65 -13.86
C ASN A 312 -11.45 -18.33 -12.62
N GLU A 313 -10.28 -17.76 -12.85
CA GLU A 313 -9.29 -17.41 -11.84
C GLU A 313 -9.04 -15.92 -11.79
N VAL A 314 -8.83 -15.39 -10.59
CA VAL A 314 -8.34 -14.03 -10.34
C VAL A 314 -7.22 -14.13 -9.31
N GLY A 315 -6.02 -13.75 -9.72
CA GLY A 315 -4.84 -13.72 -8.84
C GLY A 315 -4.43 -12.29 -8.50
N LEU A 316 -4.04 -12.08 -7.25
CA LEU A 316 -3.47 -10.83 -6.75
C LEU A 316 -1.99 -11.09 -6.44
N PHE A 317 -1.09 -10.49 -7.20
CA PHE A 317 0.34 -10.83 -7.15
C PHE A 317 1.22 -9.62 -6.85
N MET A 318 2.40 -9.91 -6.30
CA MET A 318 3.52 -8.99 -6.13
C MET A 318 4.84 -9.72 -6.41
N LEU A 319 5.88 -8.99 -6.77
CA LEU A 319 7.24 -9.54 -6.78
C LEU A 319 7.71 -9.79 -5.35
N THR A 320 8.49 -10.86 -5.15
CA THR A 320 9.10 -11.11 -3.84
C THR A 320 10.06 -9.98 -3.48
N PRO A 321 9.91 -9.31 -2.30
CA PRO A 321 10.64 -8.09 -1.98
C PRO A 321 12.15 -8.24 -1.95
N SER A 322 12.66 -9.39 -1.46
CA SER A 322 14.09 -9.63 -1.29
C SER A 322 14.78 -10.21 -2.53
N HIS A 323 14.04 -10.81 -3.44
CA HIS A 323 14.62 -11.54 -4.57
C HIS A 323 14.05 -11.09 -5.92
N GLY A 324 12.72 -11.19 -6.11
CA GLY A 324 12.09 -10.89 -7.40
C GLY A 324 12.28 -9.45 -7.84
N LEU A 325 12.10 -8.47 -6.94
CA LEU A 325 12.36 -7.06 -7.25
C LEU A 325 13.79 -6.82 -7.74
N LYS A 326 14.77 -7.43 -7.09
CA LYS A 326 16.18 -7.27 -7.47
C LYS A 326 16.47 -7.90 -8.83
N ILE A 327 16.11 -9.18 -9.02
CA ILE A 327 16.39 -9.91 -10.27
C ILE A 327 15.72 -9.25 -11.47
N VAL A 328 14.44 -8.91 -11.34
CA VAL A 328 13.67 -8.28 -12.42
C VAL A 328 14.15 -6.84 -12.66
N GLY A 329 14.45 -6.08 -11.60
CA GLY A 329 14.95 -4.72 -11.70
C GLY A 329 16.33 -4.62 -12.38
N GLU A 330 17.24 -5.56 -12.11
CA GLU A 330 18.58 -5.62 -12.74
C GLU A 330 18.54 -6.15 -14.18
N CYS A 331 17.45 -6.83 -14.59
CA CYS A 331 17.35 -7.41 -15.91
C CYS A 331 17.21 -6.34 -17.00
N LYS A 332 18.02 -6.47 -18.06
CA LYS A 332 18.05 -5.54 -19.22
C LYS A 332 17.42 -6.13 -20.48
N GLN A 333 16.93 -7.34 -20.42
CA GLN A 333 16.30 -7.99 -21.59
C GLN A 333 14.91 -7.37 -21.83
N ILE A 334 14.54 -7.27 -23.11
CA ILE A 334 13.29 -6.68 -23.56
C ILE A 334 12.40 -7.78 -24.16
N GLY A 335 11.09 -7.67 -23.97
CA GLY A 335 10.12 -8.63 -24.47
C GLY A 335 10.06 -9.91 -23.59
N PHE A 336 9.41 -10.94 -24.13
CA PHE A 336 9.29 -12.22 -23.42
C PHE A 336 10.65 -12.92 -23.34
N HIS A 337 11.09 -13.29 -22.15
CA HIS A 337 12.28 -14.07 -21.87
C HIS A 337 12.14 -14.79 -20.52
N PRO A 338 12.66 -16.01 -20.39
CA PRO A 338 12.56 -16.73 -19.12
C PRO A 338 13.50 -16.13 -18.07
N HIS A 339 13.02 -16.03 -16.84
CA HIS A 339 13.84 -15.78 -15.66
C HIS A 339 14.03 -17.09 -14.88
N LYS A 340 15.13 -17.17 -14.13
CA LYS A 340 15.35 -18.25 -13.19
C LYS A 340 14.42 -18.05 -11.98
N ASP A 341 13.48 -18.95 -11.77
CA ASP A 341 12.40 -18.88 -10.78
C ASP A 341 12.65 -19.77 -9.55
N ASP A 342 13.90 -19.85 -9.11
CA ASP A 342 14.28 -20.54 -7.87
C ASP A 342 15.33 -19.69 -7.13
N PRO A 343 14.96 -19.05 -6.00
CA PRO A 343 13.61 -18.98 -5.38
C PRO A 343 12.59 -18.20 -6.23
N PRO A 344 11.26 -18.35 -5.93
CA PRO A 344 10.20 -17.68 -6.71
C PRO A 344 10.36 -16.17 -6.82
N LEU A 345 10.13 -15.64 -8.02
CA LEU A 345 10.25 -14.19 -8.30
C LEU A 345 9.01 -13.40 -7.91
N PHE A 346 7.84 -14.04 -7.89
CA PHE A 346 6.58 -13.43 -7.48
C PHE A 346 5.82 -14.32 -6.53
N GLN A 347 4.86 -13.75 -5.83
CA GLN A 347 4.01 -14.42 -4.85
C GLN A 347 2.63 -13.80 -4.84
N GLN A 348 1.65 -14.46 -4.22
CA GLN A 348 0.36 -13.85 -3.93
C GLN A 348 0.53 -12.74 -2.88
N CYS A 349 -0.33 -11.72 -2.97
CA CYS A 349 -0.33 -10.59 -2.03
C CYS A 349 -1.08 -10.98 -0.75
N ASP A 350 -0.37 -11.19 0.35
CA ASP A 350 -0.99 -11.39 1.68
C ASP A 350 -1.66 -10.12 2.22
N HIS A 351 -1.23 -8.94 1.73
CA HIS A 351 -1.74 -7.63 2.14
C HIS A 351 -2.92 -7.13 1.31
N ALA A 352 -3.26 -7.81 0.21
CA ALA A 352 -4.36 -7.40 -0.67
C ALA A 352 -5.54 -8.37 -0.58
N SER A 353 -6.76 -7.85 -0.61
CA SER A 353 -7.98 -8.66 -0.56
C SER A 353 -9.12 -8.08 -1.38
N LEU A 354 -9.95 -8.95 -1.94
CA LEU A 354 -11.21 -8.57 -2.58
C LEU A 354 -12.27 -8.26 -1.51
N THR A 355 -13.13 -7.28 -1.78
CA THR A 355 -14.19 -6.82 -0.86
C THR A 355 -15.50 -6.62 -1.59
N ASP A 356 -16.62 -6.56 -0.83
CA ASP A 356 -17.96 -6.30 -1.37
C ASP A 356 -18.22 -4.79 -1.61
N ALA A 357 -17.22 -3.94 -1.41
CA ALA A 357 -17.32 -2.51 -1.72
C ALA A 357 -17.60 -2.28 -3.21
N THR A 358 -18.04 -1.07 -3.54
CA THR A 358 -18.25 -0.65 -4.93
C THR A 358 -17.17 0.29 -5.38
N GLY A 359 -16.86 0.27 -6.68
CA GLY A 359 -15.94 1.18 -7.33
C GLY A 359 -16.44 1.59 -8.71
N LEU A 360 -15.73 2.51 -9.35
CA LEU A 360 -16.06 3.06 -10.66
C LEU A 360 -14.98 2.68 -11.69
N LEU A 361 -15.40 2.14 -12.83
CA LEU A 361 -14.53 1.94 -13.99
C LEU A 361 -14.64 3.14 -14.93
N ILE A 362 -13.50 3.64 -15.38
CA ILE A 362 -13.37 4.71 -16.39
C ILE A 362 -12.66 4.11 -17.60
N ASP A 363 -13.34 4.04 -18.74
CA ASP A 363 -12.81 3.47 -19.98
C ASP A 363 -12.46 4.60 -20.96
N LEU A 364 -11.15 4.83 -21.18
CA LEU A 364 -10.61 5.87 -22.06
C LEU A 364 -10.36 5.39 -23.50
N ARG A 365 -10.63 4.12 -23.80
CA ARG A 365 -10.35 3.55 -25.13
C ARG A 365 -11.23 4.14 -26.22
N ASN A 366 -12.42 4.59 -25.86
CA ASN A 366 -13.42 5.12 -26.78
C ASN A 366 -13.58 6.65 -26.71
N ASP A 367 -12.79 7.35 -25.90
CA ASP A 367 -12.77 8.81 -25.91
C ASP A 367 -12.09 9.32 -27.19
N PRO A 368 -12.70 10.28 -27.92
CA PRO A 368 -12.20 10.79 -29.20
C PRO A 368 -10.86 11.49 -29.11
#